data_d1f863cd517510fb69862e2d222d064d
#
_entry.id   d1f863cd517510fb69862e2d222d064d
#
_cell.length_a   1.000
_cell.length_b   1.000
_cell.length_c   1.000
_cell.angle_alpha   90.00
_cell.angle_beta   90.00
_cell.angle_gamma   90.00
#
_symmetry.space_group_name_H-M   'P 1'
#
loop_
_entity.id
_entity.type
_entity.pdbx_description
1 polymer ?
#
loop_
_entity_poly.entity_id
_entity_poly.type
_entity_poly.pdbx_seq_one_letter_code
_entity_poly.pdbx_strand_id
1 'polypeptide(L)' 'MVENKDLQMEYNLFADVWKFFKSKYDMPNNEAKWKEVIEASHQIEEKYNNQLCNDLLTSVVMELERKHVKSELYVVTPI' A
#
# COMPACT_ATOMS: atom_id res chain seq x y z
N MET A 1 -17.29 3.16 25.27
CA MET A 1 -16.27 3.83 24.42
C MET A 1 -15.17 2.84 24.03
N VAL A 2 -14.79 2.85 22.78
CA VAL A 2 -13.75 1.98 22.27
C VAL A 2 -12.38 2.57 22.63
N GLU A 3 -11.50 1.74 23.11
CA GLU A 3 -10.13 2.15 23.46
C GLU A 3 -9.14 1.51 22.48
N ASN A 4 -7.91 2.04 22.45
CA ASN A 4 -6.87 1.52 21.56
C ASN A 4 -6.62 0.03 21.76
N LYS A 5 -6.68 -0.45 23.02
CA LYS A 5 -6.46 -1.88 23.29
C LYS A 5 -7.51 -2.76 22.63
N ASP A 6 -8.72 -2.23 22.42
CA ASP A 6 -9.80 -2.97 21.78
C ASP A 6 -9.63 -3.02 20.27
N LEU A 7 -8.83 -2.11 19.72
CA LEU A 7 -8.54 -2.03 18.30
C LEU A 7 -7.06 -2.27 18.00
N GLN A 8 -6.40 -3.04 18.86
CA GLN A 8 -4.95 -3.23 18.73
C GLN A 8 -4.57 -3.84 17.38
N MET A 9 -5.33 -4.84 16.94
CA MET A 9 -5.04 -5.48 15.66
C MET A 9 -5.20 -4.46 14.52
N GLU A 10 -6.27 -3.70 14.56
CA GLU A 10 -6.53 -2.69 13.52
C GLU A 10 -5.47 -1.61 13.53
N TYR A 11 -5.08 -1.16 14.71
CA TYR A 11 -4.03 -0.17 14.85
C TYR A 11 -2.73 -0.69 14.23
N ASN A 12 -2.35 -1.92 14.56
CA ASN A 12 -1.14 -2.52 14.01
C ASN A 12 -1.21 -2.66 12.50
N LEU A 13 -2.38 -3.04 11.99
CA LEU A 13 -2.61 -3.17 10.56
C LEU A 13 -2.43 -1.83 9.84
N PHE A 14 -3.07 -0.78 10.33
CA PHE A 14 -2.93 0.54 9.74
C PHE A 14 -1.48 1.02 9.79
N ALA A 15 -0.79 0.77 10.91
CA ALA A 15 0.60 1.16 11.06
C ALA A 15 1.50 0.43 10.05
N ASP A 16 1.29 -0.87 9.87
CA ASP A 16 2.08 -1.66 8.93
C ASP A 16 1.81 -1.24 7.48
N VAL A 17 0.56 -1.00 7.15
CA VAL A 17 0.20 -0.54 5.81
C VAL A 17 0.77 0.84 5.55
N TRP A 18 0.71 1.73 6.53
CA TRP A 18 1.31 3.06 6.41
C TRP A 18 2.81 2.99 6.15
N LYS A 19 3.52 2.16 6.92
CA LYS A 19 4.97 1.99 6.74
C LYS A 19 5.28 1.42 5.35
N PHE A 20 4.48 0.47 4.91
CA PHE A 20 4.61 -0.11 3.59
C PHE A 20 4.45 0.96 2.51
N PHE A 21 3.36 1.72 2.57
CA PHE A 21 3.09 2.79 1.61
C PHE A 21 4.23 3.82 1.60
N LYS A 22 4.62 4.27 2.78
CA LYS A 22 5.67 5.26 2.93
C LYS A 22 7.00 4.78 2.33
N SER A 23 7.33 3.51 2.58
CA SER A 23 8.60 2.95 2.09
C SER A 23 8.63 2.81 0.58
N LYS A 24 7.48 2.69 -0.07
CA LYS A 24 7.39 2.52 -1.52
C LYS A 24 7.05 3.81 -2.28
N TYR A 25 6.75 4.86 -1.56
CA TYR A 25 6.23 6.08 -2.17
C TYR A 25 7.20 6.68 -3.20
N ASP A 26 8.48 6.71 -2.87
CA ASP A 26 9.51 7.31 -3.74
C ASP A 26 10.33 6.29 -4.52
N MET A 27 9.87 5.04 -4.59
CA MET A 27 10.61 4.02 -5.31
C MET A 27 10.69 4.32 -6.80
N PRO A 28 11.78 3.86 -7.47
CA PRO A 28 11.83 3.96 -8.92
C PRO A 28 10.72 3.12 -9.55
N ASN A 29 10.19 3.59 -10.67
CA ASN A 29 9.15 2.86 -11.39
C ASN A 29 9.78 1.82 -12.31
N ASN A 30 10.09 0.66 -11.78
CA ASN A 30 10.64 -0.44 -12.57
C ASN A 30 10.09 -1.77 -12.08
N GLU A 31 10.25 -2.79 -12.91
CA GLU A 31 9.68 -4.10 -12.65
C GLU A 31 10.15 -4.73 -11.35
N ALA A 32 11.44 -4.60 -11.05
CA ALA A 32 12.00 -5.17 -9.82
C ALA A 32 11.36 -4.57 -8.58
N LYS A 33 11.14 -3.25 -8.60
CA LYS A 33 10.52 -2.57 -7.47
C LYS A 33 9.06 -2.94 -7.31
N TRP A 34 8.35 -3.12 -8.41
CA TRP A 34 6.95 -3.56 -8.34
C TRP A 34 6.83 -4.98 -7.80
N LYS A 35 7.80 -5.85 -8.11
CA LYS A 35 7.84 -7.17 -7.50
C LYS A 35 7.98 -7.06 -5.98
N GLU A 36 8.83 -6.16 -5.50
CA GLU A 36 8.99 -5.93 -4.07
C GLU A 36 7.69 -5.45 -3.43
N VAL A 37 6.95 -4.60 -4.11
CA VAL A 37 5.64 -4.14 -3.63
C VAL A 37 4.69 -5.32 -3.45
N ILE A 38 4.61 -6.19 -4.44
CA ILE A 38 3.72 -7.34 -4.39
C ILE A 38 4.11 -8.29 -3.27
N GLU A 39 5.40 -8.57 -3.13
CA GLU A 39 5.87 -9.45 -2.07
C GLU A 39 5.61 -8.88 -0.69
N ALA A 40 5.87 -7.59 -0.50
CA ALA A 40 5.62 -6.94 0.79
C ALA A 40 4.13 -6.94 1.13
N SER A 41 3.28 -6.70 0.13
CA SER A 41 1.84 -6.71 0.37
C SER A 41 1.35 -8.11 0.78
N HIS A 42 1.89 -9.15 0.15
CA HIS A 42 1.54 -10.53 0.50
C HIS A 42 1.93 -10.86 1.94
N GLN A 43 3.09 -10.38 2.38
CA GLN A 43 3.53 -10.62 3.75
C GLN A 43 2.56 -9.98 4.75
N ILE A 44 2.06 -8.80 4.45
CA ILE A 44 1.09 -8.15 5.32
C ILE A 44 -0.24 -8.90 5.28
N GLU A 45 -0.67 -9.36 4.10
CA GLU A 45 -1.90 -10.15 3.98
C GLU A 45 -1.83 -11.41 4.82
N GLU A 46 -0.70 -12.10 4.79
CA GLU A 46 -0.53 -13.32 5.59
C GLU A 46 -0.58 -13.04 7.07
N LYS A 47 -0.02 -11.90 7.49
CA LYS A 47 0.02 -11.54 8.90
C LYS A 47 -1.37 -11.25 9.46
N TYR A 48 -2.20 -10.55 8.72
CA TYR A 48 -3.51 -10.10 9.22
C TYR A 48 -4.68 -10.92 8.69
N ASN A 49 -4.59 -11.37 7.45
CA ASN A 49 -5.57 -12.29 6.84
C ASN A 49 -7.03 -11.91 7.11
N ASN A 50 -7.40 -10.69 6.77
CA ASN A 50 -8.79 -10.25 6.88
C ASN A 50 -9.14 -9.29 5.76
N GLN A 51 -10.44 -9.01 5.63
CA GLN A 51 -10.94 -8.18 4.53
C GLN A 51 -10.44 -6.75 4.60
N LEU A 52 -10.37 -6.20 5.81
CA LEU A 52 -9.86 -4.85 5.99
C LEU A 52 -8.43 -4.72 5.46
N CYS A 53 -7.60 -5.71 5.75
CA CYS A 53 -6.22 -5.75 5.26
C CYS A 53 -6.19 -5.74 3.73
N ASN A 54 -6.99 -6.59 3.11
CA ASN A 54 -7.05 -6.67 1.66
C ASN A 54 -7.50 -5.34 1.04
N ASP A 55 -8.51 -4.73 1.63
CA ASP A 55 -9.04 -3.45 1.13
C ASP A 55 -8.00 -2.35 1.24
N LEU A 56 -7.30 -2.28 2.38
CA LEU A 56 -6.28 -1.26 2.59
C LEU A 56 -5.11 -1.44 1.64
N LEU A 57 -4.62 -2.67 1.50
CA LEU A 57 -3.50 -2.95 0.61
C LEU A 57 -3.86 -2.66 -0.84
N THR A 58 -5.04 -3.06 -1.27
CA THR A 58 -5.51 -2.77 -2.62
C THR A 58 -5.52 -1.27 -2.88
N SER A 59 -6.07 -0.50 -1.94
CA SER A 59 -6.15 0.95 -2.08
C SER A 59 -4.77 1.58 -2.15
N VAL A 60 -3.86 1.13 -1.30
CA VAL A 60 -2.51 1.67 -1.23
C VAL A 60 -1.71 1.34 -2.50
N VAL A 61 -1.81 0.10 -2.96
CA VAL A 61 -1.11 -0.30 -4.19
C VAL A 61 -1.66 0.48 -5.38
N MET A 62 -2.97 0.64 -5.46
CA MET A 62 -3.58 1.43 -6.52
C MET A 62 -3.12 2.88 -6.49
N GLU A 63 -2.93 3.43 -5.30
CA GLU A 63 -2.44 4.79 -5.18
C GLU A 63 -0.99 4.91 -5.66
N LEU A 64 -0.16 3.92 -5.32
CA LEU A 64 1.22 3.90 -5.80
C LEU A 64 1.25 3.80 -7.34
N GLU A 65 0.40 2.95 -7.91
CA GLU A 65 0.29 2.84 -9.36
C GLU A 65 -0.16 4.16 -9.98
N ARG A 66 -1.17 4.77 -9.39
CA ARG A 66 -1.72 6.03 -9.90
C ARG A 66 -0.64 7.11 -9.90
N LYS A 67 0.15 7.17 -8.84
CA LYS A 67 1.24 8.14 -8.75
C LYS A 67 2.25 7.95 -9.86
N HIS A 68 2.69 6.72 -10.09
CA HIS A 68 3.74 6.44 -11.07
C HIS A 68 3.21 6.55 -12.50
N VAL A 69 2.04 6.01 -12.76
CA VAL A 69 1.44 6.10 -14.08
C VAL A 69 1.13 7.55 -14.42
N LYS A 70 0.63 8.30 -13.47
CA LYS A 70 0.31 9.70 -13.68
C LYS A 70 1.56 10.51 -14.01
N SER A 71 2.69 10.20 -13.35
CA SER A 71 3.94 10.87 -13.65
C SER A 71 4.39 10.64 -15.08
N GLU A 72 4.17 9.45 -15.60
CA GLU A 72 4.54 9.11 -16.96
C GLU A 72 3.54 9.64 -17.99
N LEU A 73 2.26 9.46 -17.72
CA LEU A 73 1.22 9.80 -18.66
C LEU A 73 0.90 11.29 -18.69
N TYR A 74 1.21 11.98 -17.61
CA TYR A 74 0.93 13.40 -17.52
C TYR A 74 1.61 14.18 -18.66
N VAL A 75 2.81 13.76 -19.02
CA VAL A 75 3.57 14.40 -20.07
C VAL A 75 3.01 14.05 -21.45
N VAL A 76 2.38 12.89 -21.55
CA VAL A 76 1.92 12.36 -22.84
C VAL A 76 0.47 12.69 -23.13
N THR A 77 -0.33 12.89 -22.08
CA THR A 77 -1.76 13.07 -22.23
C THR A 77 -2.21 14.41 -21.67
N PRO A 78 -1.98 15.48 -22.38
CA PRO A 78 -2.51 16.78 -21.98
C PRO A 78 -4.02 16.77 -22.15
N ILE A 79 -4.71 17.28 -21.20
CA ILE A 79 -6.17 17.35 -21.28
C ILE A 79 -6.59 18.79 -21.32
#